data_04dc2216b693e8e34c3f3822b3aa7549
#
_entry.id   04dc2216b693e8e34c3f3822b3aa7549
#
_cell.length_a   1.000
_cell.length_b   1.000
_cell.length_c   1.000
_cell.angle_alpha   90.00
_cell.angle_beta   90.00
_cell.angle_gamma   90.00
#
_symmetry.space_group_name_H-M   'P 1'
#
loop_
_entity.id
_entity.type
_entity.pdbx_description
1 polymer ?
#
loop_
_entity_poly.entity_id
_entity_poly.type
_entity_poly.pdbx_seq_one_letter_code
_entity_poly.pdbx_strand_id
1 'polypeptide(L)'
;MSQKDLSKTIPYGDLGIIPLESSKAIGKKVDDYIVGWRNEADVDSSIHFTNYKRDSYIIDAVCPRFGSGEAKGILNESVRGKDVYLLVDVCNHSLAYTVCGQVNHMSPDDHFQDLKRMIAAISGKARRITVIMPFLYESRQHKRSSRESLDCALALQELTAIGVDNIITFDAHDPRVQNAIPLKSFETVQPTYQFIKALLKNVPDIHMKPENMMIISPDEGAMGRAIYFGNVAGVDVGTFYKRRDYTKIVEGRNPIIAHEFLGADVSGKDVVVIDDMIPPVKA
;
A
#
# COMPACT_ATOMS: atom_id res chain seq x y z
N MET A 1 5.42 20.42 8.04
CA MET A 1 6.87 20.67 8.25
C MET A 1 7.43 21.24 6.97
N SER A 2 8.17 22.33 7.04
CA SER A 2 8.83 22.87 5.85
C SER A 2 10.05 22.00 5.51
N GLN A 3 10.44 21.97 4.22
CA GLN A 3 11.62 21.25 3.74
C GLN A 3 12.91 21.62 4.50
N LYS A 4 12.98 22.85 5.04
CA LYS A 4 14.09 23.34 5.88
C LYS A 4 14.18 22.66 7.24
N ASP A 5 13.06 22.17 7.79
CA ASP A 5 13.06 21.54 9.13
C ASP A 5 13.57 20.11 9.11
N LEU A 6 13.39 19.39 7.98
CA LEU A 6 13.88 18.01 7.82
C LEU A 6 15.42 17.93 7.75
N SER A 7 16.08 18.96 7.22
CA SER A 7 17.56 19.01 7.12
C SER A 7 18.25 19.14 8.48
N LYS A 8 17.51 19.54 9.53
CA LYS A 8 18.02 19.72 10.89
C LYS A 8 17.82 18.52 11.80
N THR A 9 17.04 17.51 11.34
CA THR A 9 16.80 16.29 12.12
C THR A 9 17.92 15.28 11.92
N ILE A 10 18.39 14.70 13.03
CA ILE A 10 19.36 13.60 12.99
C ILE A 10 18.67 12.36 12.42
N PRO A 11 19.12 11.79 11.29
CA PRO A 11 18.54 10.57 10.75
C PRO A 11 18.70 9.41 11.74
N TYR A 12 17.70 8.51 11.78
CA TYR A 12 17.78 7.30 12.59
C TYR A 12 18.93 6.38 12.16
N GLY A 13 19.23 6.37 10.87
CA GLY A 13 20.33 5.67 10.23
C GLY A 13 20.48 6.13 8.78
N ASP A 14 21.54 5.68 8.11
CA ASP A 14 21.70 5.90 6.68
C ASP A 14 20.53 5.26 5.93
N LEU A 15 19.88 6.03 5.06
CA LEU A 15 18.75 5.52 4.26
C LEU A 15 19.23 4.43 3.30
N GLY A 16 18.46 3.34 3.25
CA GLY A 16 18.57 2.30 2.23
C GLY A 16 17.19 1.87 1.74
N ILE A 17 17.02 1.81 0.43
CA ILE A 17 15.76 1.39 -0.21
C ILE A 17 16.02 0.09 -0.94
N ILE A 18 15.23 -0.93 -0.67
CA ILE A 18 15.26 -2.23 -1.36
C ILE A 18 13.92 -2.43 -2.06
N PRO A 19 13.77 -1.99 -3.31
CA PRO A 19 12.60 -2.36 -4.09
C PRO A 19 12.74 -3.81 -4.55
N LEU A 20 11.80 -4.67 -4.16
CA LEU A 20 11.71 -6.01 -4.69
C LEU A 20 11.40 -5.95 -6.20
N GLU A 21 11.57 -7.06 -6.91
CA GLU A 21 11.37 -7.12 -8.37
C GLU A 21 10.01 -6.54 -8.79
N SER A 22 8.96 -6.83 -8.02
CA SER A 22 7.60 -6.32 -8.25
C SER A 22 7.45 -4.80 -8.16
N SER A 23 8.41 -4.12 -7.53
CA SER A 23 8.33 -2.69 -7.21
C SER A 23 9.51 -1.87 -7.76
N LYS A 24 10.38 -2.43 -8.59
CA LYS A 24 11.57 -1.73 -9.09
C LYS A 24 11.25 -0.40 -9.78
N ALA A 25 10.21 -0.36 -10.61
CA ALA A 25 9.82 0.86 -11.31
C ALA A 25 9.34 1.97 -10.35
N ILE A 26 8.58 1.61 -9.32
CA ILE A 26 8.12 2.55 -8.28
C ILE A 26 9.30 2.94 -7.40
N GLY A 27 10.12 1.99 -6.99
CA GLY A 27 11.31 2.21 -6.17
C GLY A 27 12.29 3.20 -6.82
N LYS A 28 12.51 3.09 -8.13
CA LYS A 28 13.34 4.04 -8.87
C LYS A 28 12.77 5.46 -8.84
N LYS A 29 11.45 5.62 -9.04
CA LYS A 29 10.79 6.93 -8.94
C LYS A 29 10.90 7.52 -7.54
N VAL A 30 10.71 6.71 -6.50
CA VAL A 30 10.86 7.15 -5.10
C VAL A 30 12.29 7.60 -4.83
N ASP A 31 13.28 6.83 -5.29
CA ASP A 31 14.69 7.18 -5.18
C ASP A 31 15.00 8.53 -5.84
N ASP A 32 14.55 8.73 -7.09
CA ASP A 32 14.75 9.97 -7.84
C ASP A 32 14.16 11.19 -7.10
N TYR A 33 12.96 11.05 -6.51
CA TYR A 33 12.36 12.12 -5.71
C TYR A 33 13.16 12.42 -4.45
N ILE A 34 13.63 11.40 -3.73
CA ILE A 34 14.43 11.59 -2.50
C ILE A 34 15.78 12.21 -2.83
N VAL A 35 16.43 11.75 -3.89
CA VAL A 35 17.71 12.34 -4.38
C VAL A 35 17.49 13.82 -4.71
N GLY A 36 16.44 14.15 -5.48
CA GLY A 36 16.10 15.54 -5.83
C GLY A 36 15.90 16.40 -4.58
N TRP A 37 15.02 15.99 -3.66
CA TRP A 37 14.73 16.73 -2.43
C TRP A 37 15.95 16.94 -1.53
N ARG A 38 16.79 15.93 -1.39
CA ARG A 38 18.00 16.03 -0.57
C ARG A 38 19.08 16.88 -1.22
N ASN A 39 19.16 16.91 -2.56
CA ASN A 39 20.10 17.79 -3.27
C ASN A 39 19.66 19.26 -3.20
N GLU A 40 18.36 19.54 -3.26
CA GLU A 40 17.79 20.89 -3.12
C GLU A 40 17.81 21.41 -1.67
N ALA A 41 17.89 20.51 -0.68
CA ALA A 41 17.93 20.89 0.72
C ALA A 41 19.21 21.67 1.02
N ASP A 42 19.06 22.90 1.54
CA ASP A 42 20.14 23.71 2.08
C ASP A 42 20.53 23.12 3.44
N VAL A 43 21.52 22.22 3.42
CA VAL A 43 22.03 21.58 4.63
C VAL A 43 22.99 22.54 5.28
N ASP A 44 22.63 23.05 6.45
CA ASP A 44 23.55 23.83 7.29
C ASP A 44 24.87 23.03 7.45
N SER A 45 25.95 23.65 6.99
CA SER A 45 27.29 23.03 6.94
C SER A 45 27.85 22.59 8.32
N SER A 46 27.16 22.98 9.40
CA SER A 46 27.52 22.59 10.78
C SER A 46 27.09 21.15 11.14
N ILE A 47 26.21 20.50 10.36
CA ILE A 47 25.77 19.12 10.60
C ILE A 47 25.96 18.31 9.31
N HIS A 48 27.19 17.90 9.06
CA HIS A 48 27.49 16.99 7.96
C HIS A 48 27.15 15.56 8.35
N PHE A 49 25.96 15.07 7.94
CA PHE A 49 25.72 13.64 7.91
C PHE A 49 26.45 13.07 6.69
N THR A 50 27.48 12.31 6.92
CA THR A 50 28.11 11.46 5.92
C THR A 50 26.96 10.65 5.24
N ASN A 51 26.91 10.68 3.90
CA ASN A 51 25.90 9.97 3.11
C ASN A 51 24.46 10.56 3.11
N TYR A 52 24.24 11.79 3.55
CA TYR A 52 22.94 12.44 3.42
C TYR A 52 22.59 12.72 1.94
N LYS A 53 23.55 13.25 1.15
CA LYS A 53 23.40 13.44 -0.30
C LYS A 53 24.11 12.29 -1.03
N ARG A 54 23.37 11.61 -1.90
CA ARG A 54 23.84 10.46 -2.70
C ARG A 54 23.16 10.50 -4.06
N ASP A 55 23.77 9.84 -5.04
CA ASP A 55 23.21 9.68 -6.38
C ASP A 55 22.06 8.65 -6.40
N SER A 56 22.04 7.75 -5.42
CA SER A 56 20.95 6.77 -5.20
C SER A 56 20.99 6.21 -3.78
N TYR A 57 19.83 5.88 -3.26
CA TYR A 57 19.61 5.19 -1.98
C TYR A 57 19.18 3.73 -2.19
N ILE A 58 19.04 3.28 -3.45
CA ILE A 58 18.70 1.90 -3.77
C ILE A 58 19.88 0.99 -3.37
N ILE A 59 19.54 -0.07 -2.66
CA ILE A 59 20.44 -1.16 -2.30
C ILE A 59 20.25 -2.26 -3.34
N ASP A 60 21.35 -2.72 -3.94
CA ASP A 60 21.31 -3.82 -4.90
C ASP A 60 20.96 -5.13 -4.21
N ALA A 61 19.80 -5.69 -4.59
CA ALA A 61 19.24 -6.89 -4.01
C ALA A 61 18.43 -7.67 -5.04
N VAL A 62 18.47 -9.01 -4.95
CA VAL A 62 17.79 -9.90 -5.88
C VAL A 62 17.22 -11.13 -5.16
N CYS A 63 16.15 -11.70 -5.72
CA CYS A 63 15.57 -12.98 -5.28
C CYS A 63 15.58 -13.98 -6.45
N PRO A 64 16.73 -14.58 -6.79
CA PRO A 64 16.80 -15.57 -7.88
C PRO A 64 16.04 -16.84 -7.54
N ARG A 65 15.34 -17.39 -8.55
CA ARG A 65 14.63 -18.66 -8.47
C ARG A 65 15.52 -19.84 -8.85
N PHE A 66 15.36 -20.92 -8.12
CA PHE A 66 15.89 -22.22 -8.51
C PHE A 66 14.96 -22.91 -9.52
N GLY A 67 15.44 -23.96 -10.20
CA GLY A 67 14.63 -24.73 -11.14
C GLY A 67 13.40 -25.42 -10.51
N SER A 68 13.40 -25.59 -9.19
CA SER A 68 12.25 -26.08 -8.40
C SER A 68 11.17 -25.02 -8.14
N GLY A 69 11.43 -23.74 -8.44
CA GLY A 69 10.56 -22.62 -8.10
C GLY A 69 10.86 -21.97 -6.75
N GLU A 70 11.67 -22.59 -5.90
CA GLU A 70 12.18 -21.97 -4.68
C GLU A 70 13.07 -20.77 -5.00
N ALA A 71 13.28 -19.87 -4.04
CA ALA A 71 14.14 -18.72 -4.22
C ALA A 71 14.98 -18.45 -2.98
N LYS A 72 15.96 -17.56 -3.11
CA LYS A 72 16.74 -17.02 -1.99
C LYS A 72 16.87 -15.50 -2.12
N GLY A 73 16.88 -14.78 -0.98
CA GLY A 73 17.22 -13.37 -0.94
C GLY A 73 18.74 -13.17 -0.95
N ILE A 74 19.22 -12.25 -1.76
CA ILE A 74 20.64 -11.87 -1.83
C ILE A 74 20.74 -10.35 -1.74
N LEU A 75 21.61 -9.86 -0.86
CA LEU A 75 22.06 -8.47 -0.79
C LEU A 75 23.46 -8.38 -1.36
N ASN A 76 23.67 -7.55 -2.36
CA ASN A 76 24.97 -7.37 -2.99
C ASN A 76 25.82 -6.27 -2.30
N GLU A 77 25.21 -5.58 -1.33
CA GLU A 77 25.90 -4.57 -0.51
C GLU A 77 25.49 -4.63 0.97
N SER A 78 26.27 -3.97 1.82
CA SER A 78 26.04 -3.99 3.28
C SER A 78 24.87 -3.10 3.68
N VAL A 79 23.99 -3.66 4.50
CA VAL A 79 22.86 -2.94 5.16
C VAL A 79 23.16 -2.61 6.62
N ARG A 80 24.37 -2.86 7.10
CA ARG A 80 24.73 -2.68 8.49
C ARG A 80 24.50 -1.24 8.96
N GLY A 81 23.70 -1.09 10.01
CA GLY A 81 23.37 0.21 10.61
C GLY A 81 22.46 1.11 9.77
N LYS A 82 21.98 0.64 8.61
CA LYS A 82 21.07 1.42 7.77
C LYS A 82 19.64 1.39 8.30
N ASP A 83 18.89 2.45 8.00
CA ASP A 83 17.43 2.51 8.08
C ASP A 83 16.87 2.01 6.74
N VAL A 84 16.38 0.76 6.72
CA VAL A 84 16.05 0.04 5.49
C VAL A 84 14.55 0.08 5.23
N TYR A 85 14.19 0.45 4.00
CA TYR A 85 12.83 0.43 3.48
C TYR A 85 12.71 -0.61 2.37
N LEU A 86 11.95 -1.66 2.65
CA LEU A 86 11.60 -2.71 1.68
C LEU A 86 10.29 -2.31 0.98
N LEU A 87 10.32 -2.25 -0.34
CA LEU A 87 9.14 -1.94 -1.14
C LEU A 87 8.70 -3.16 -1.93
N VAL A 88 7.44 -3.59 -1.79
CA VAL A 88 6.88 -4.75 -2.47
C VAL A 88 5.45 -4.49 -2.95
N ASP A 89 5.20 -4.77 -4.23
CA ASP A 89 3.86 -4.82 -4.80
C ASP A 89 3.42 -6.29 -4.89
N VAL A 90 2.58 -6.72 -3.97
CA VAL A 90 2.09 -8.10 -3.91
C VAL A 90 1.06 -8.40 -5.00
N CYS A 91 0.50 -7.39 -5.66
CA CYS A 91 -0.49 -7.55 -6.71
C CYS A 91 0.11 -7.54 -8.12
N ASN A 92 1.43 -7.49 -8.26
CA ASN A 92 2.07 -7.47 -9.57
C ASN A 92 2.07 -8.84 -10.24
N HIS A 93 1.07 -9.10 -11.08
CA HIS A 93 0.95 -10.36 -11.85
C HIS A 93 1.75 -10.35 -13.17
N SER A 94 2.51 -9.30 -13.49
CA SER A 94 3.31 -9.24 -14.72
C SER A 94 4.59 -10.05 -14.64
N LEU A 95 5.07 -10.35 -13.44
CA LEU A 95 6.27 -11.15 -13.22
C LEU A 95 5.98 -12.64 -13.34
N ALA A 96 6.91 -13.34 -13.95
CA ALA A 96 6.81 -14.79 -14.14
C ALA A 96 8.17 -15.46 -13.92
N TYR A 97 8.14 -16.75 -13.61
CA TYR A 97 9.30 -17.62 -13.53
C TYR A 97 8.97 -18.99 -14.12
N THR A 98 10.01 -19.73 -14.52
CA THR A 98 9.83 -21.03 -15.16
C THR A 98 10.17 -22.16 -14.19
N VAL A 99 9.27 -23.13 -14.06
CA VAL A 99 9.47 -24.38 -13.32
C VAL A 99 9.14 -25.55 -14.21
N CYS A 100 10.07 -26.47 -14.37
CA CYS A 100 9.89 -27.66 -15.22
C CYS A 100 9.40 -27.34 -16.64
N GLY A 101 9.89 -26.23 -17.21
CA GLY A 101 9.52 -25.78 -18.56
C GLY A 101 8.17 -25.05 -18.66
N GLN A 102 7.44 -24.89 -17.57
CA GLN A 102 6.18 -24.15 -17.54
C GLN A 102 6.38 -22.75 -16.96
N VAL A 103 5.73 -21.76 -17.60
CA VAL A 103 5.73 -20.38 -17.13
C VAL A 103 4.66 -20.23 -16.05
N ASN A 104 5.09 -19.73 -14.88
CA ASN A 104 4.23 -19.45 -13.73
C ASN A 104 4.26 -17.95 -13.45
N HIS A 105 3.11 -17.30 -13.45
CA HIS A 105 2.99 -15.92 -12.99
C HIS A 105 3.07 -15.86 -11.47
N MET A 106 3.80 -14.88 -10.95
CA MET A 106 3.93 -14.71 -9.51
C MET A 106 2.59 -14.35 -8.88
N SER A 107 2.23 -15.11 -7.85
CA SER A 107 1.07 -14.84 -6.99
C SER A 107 1.41 -13.81 -5.90
N PRO A 108 0.41 -13.28 -5.19
CA PRO A 108 0.64 -12.50 -3.97
C PRO A 108 1.50 -13.25 -2.94
N ASP A 109 1.33 -14.56 -2.82
CA ASP A 109 2.11 -15.42 -1.91
C ASP A 109 3.59 -15.47 -2.33
N ASP A 110 3.87 -15.56 -3.63
CA ASP A 110 5.24 -15.54 -4.14
C ASP A 110 5.95 -14.23 -3.77
N HIS A 111 5.28 -13.10 -3.95
CA HIS A 111 5.82 -11.78 -3.60
C HIS A 111 6.01 -11.62 -2.09
N PHE A 112 5.05 -12.07 -1.30
CA PHE A 112 5.13 -12.05 0.15
C PHE A 112 6.25 -12.96 0.67
N GLN A 113 6.43 -14.13 0.06
CA GLN A 113 7.54 -15.02 0.41
C GLN A 113 8.89 -14.42 0.02
N ASP A 114 9.00 -13.72 -1.12
CA ASP A 114 10.24 -13.03 -1.52
C ASP A 114 10.57 -11.87 -0.56
N LEU A 115 9.55 -11.15 -0.06
CA LEU A 115 9.72 -10.16 1.01
C LEU A 115 10.34 -10.80 2.26
N LYS A 116 9.83 -11.93 2.73
CA LYS A 116 10.38 -12.65 3.90
C LYS A 116 11.82 -13.11 3.66
N ARG A 117 12.14 -13.59 2.46
CA ARG A 117 13.50 -13.96 2.08
C ARG A 117 14.46 -12.79 2.14
N MET A 118 13.99 -11.61 1.70
CA MET A 118 14.81 -10.40 1.74
C MET A 118 15.02 -9.92 3.18
N ILE A 119 14.00 -9.95 4.04
CA ILE A 119 14.13 -9.64 5.47
C ILE A 119 15.13 -10.61 6.13
N ALA A 120 15.06 -11.89 5.81
CA ALA A 120 16.00 -12.89 6.30
C ALA A 120 17.45 -12.62 5.83
N ALA A 121 17.63 -12.15 4.59
CA ALA A 121 18.94 -11.78 4.06
C ALA A 121 19.55 -10.57 4.80
N ILE A 122 18.74 -9.62 5.27
CA ILE A 122 19.16 -8.49 6.12
C ILE A 122 19.72 -9.02 7.45
N SER A 123 19.18 -10.15 7.95
CA SER A 123 19.72 -10.91 9.08
C SER A 123 19.99 -10.07 10.35
N GLY A 124 19.08 -9.15 10.69
CA GLY A 124 19.18 -8.30 11.89
C GLY A 124 20.34 -7.29 11.87
N LYS A 125 20.96 -7.03 10.72
CA LYS A 125 22.11 -6.10 10.61
C LYS A 125 21.66 -4.65 10.37
N ALA A 126 20.46 -4.44 9.83
CA ALA A 126 19.88 -3.11 9.70
C ALA A 126 19.58 -2.53 11.08
N ARG A 127 19.57 -1.22 11.18
CA ARG A 127 19.17 -0.52 12.40
C ARG A 127 17.65 -0.54 12.59
N ARG A 128 16.91 -0.49 11.50
CA ARG A 128 15.45 -0.57 11.44
C ARG A 128 15.04 -1.16 10.10
N ILE A 129 13.93 -1.88 10.09
CA ILE A 129 13.30 -2.41 8.87
C ILE A 129 11.88 -1.88 8.79
N THR A 130 11.61 -1.13 7.72
CA THR A 130 10.27 -0.66 7.34
C THR A 130 9.84 -1.36 6.07
N VAL A 131 8.66 -1.97 6.07
CA VAL A 131 8.04 -2.55 4.88
C VAL A 131 7.01 -1.59 4.33
N ILE A 132 7.09 -1.29 3.04
CA ILE A 132 6.08 -0.53 2.29
C ILE A 132 5.39 -1.48 1.33
N MET A 133 4.11 -1.74 1.58
CA MET A 133 3.22 -2.54 0.75
C MET A 133 2.08 -1.65 0.26
N PRO A 134 2.15 -1.10 -0.97
CA PRO A 134 1.07 -0.23 -1.48
C PRO A 134 -0.31 -0.87 -1.35
N PHE A 135 -0.44 -2.15 -1.68
CA PHE A 135 -1.60 -2.97 -1.36
C PHE A 135 -1.22 -3.95 -0.24
N LEU A 136 -1.95 -3.92 0.86
CA LEU A 136 -1.65 -4.78 2.01
C LEU A 136 -2.01 -6.24 1.69
N TYR A 137 -1.03 -7.12 1.83
CA TYR A 137 -1.22 -8.57 1.64
C TYR A 137 -2.30 -9.11 2.56
N GLU A 138 -3.23 -9.91 2.02
CA GLU A 138 -4.38 -10.50 2.70
C GLU A 138 -5.33 -9.50 3.40
N SER A 139 -5.35 -8.24 2.95
CA SER A 139 -6.12 -7.16 3.58
C SER A 139 -7.62 -7.43 3.70
N ARG A 140 -8.20 -8.22 2.77
CA ARG A 140 -9.62 -8.60 2.80
C ARG A 140 -9.96 -9.62 3.88
N GLN A 141 -8.96 -10.42 4.31
CA GLN A 141 -9.12 -11.40 5.39
C GLN A 141 -8.76 -10.77 6.75
N HIS A 142 -9.40 -9.63 7.07
CA HIS A 142 -9.17 -8.81 8.26
C HIS A 142 -10.03 -9.22 9.46
N LYS A 143 -11.07 -10.02 9.25
CA LYS A 143 -12.00 -10.51 10.30
C LYS A 143 -12.48 -11.92 9.97
N ARG A 144 -12.93 -12.63 11.01
CA ARG A 144 -13.61 -13.91 10.89
C ARG A 144 -15.11 -13.74 11.00
N SER A 145 -15.86 -14.38 10.11
CA SER A 145 -17.32 -14.51 10.19
C SER A 145 -17.74 -15.94 10.52
N SER A 146 -16.86 -16.90 10.29
CA SER A 146 -17.10 -18.33 10.50
C SER A 146 -15.80 -19.05 10.88
N ARG A 147 -15.65 -20.32 10.50
CA ARG A 147 -14.42 -21.11 10.67
C ARG A 147 -13.42 -20.80 9.56
N GLU A 148 -12.81 -19.66 9.61
CA GLU A 148 -11.90 -19.12 8.61
C GLU A 148 -10.52 -18.84 9.21
N SER A 149 -9.49 -18.82 8.39
CA SER A 149 -8.19 -18.26 8.77
C SER A 149 -8.31 -16.73 8.97
N LEU A 150 -7.32 -16.14 9.63
CA LEU A 150 -7.22 -14.68 9.81
C LEU A 150 -5.89 -14.21 9.22
N ASP A 151 -5.78 -14.31 7.90
CA ASP A 151 -4.51 -14.28 7.20
C ASP A 151 -3.83 -12.90 7.26
N CYS A 152 -4.60 -11.82 7.24
CA CYS A 152 -4.04 -10.49 7.40
C CYS A 152 -3.31 -10.32 8.75
N ALA A 153 -3.94 -10.76 9.84
CA ALA A 153 -3.34 -10.68 11.18
C ALA A 153 -2.10 -11.58 11.29
N LEU A 154 -2.17 -12.80 10.74
CA LEU A 154 -1.03 -13.73 10.73
C LEU A 154 0.14 -13.16 9.92
N ALA A 155 -0.11 -12.58 8.75
CA ALA A 155 0.93 -11.96 7.93
C ALA A 155 1.63 -10.79 8.65
N LEU A 156 0.86 -9.91 9.32
CA LEU A 156 1.42 -8.81 10.10
C LEU A 156 2.27 -9.31 11.27
N GLN A 157 1.78 -10.33 12.01
CA GLN A 157 2.51 -10.96 13.11
C GLN A 157 3.79 -11.64 12.63
N GLU A 158 3.73 -12.37 11.50
CA GLU A 158 4.89 -13.02 10.91
C GLU A 158 5.99 -12.00 10.53
N LEU A 159 5.63 -10.91 9.85
CA LEU A 159 6.58 -9.85 9.51
C LEU A 159 7.24 -9.24 10.74
N THR A 160 6.46 -8.96 11.78
CA THR A 160 7.01 -8.39 13.02
C THR A 160 7.87 -9.37 13.80
N ALA A 161 7.53 -10.66 13.77
CA ALA A 161 8.31 -11.71 14.42
C ALA A 161 9.68 -11.93 13.75
N ILE A 162 9.80 -11.71 12.45
CA ILE A 162 11.07 -11.83 11.71
C ILE A 162 11.87 -10.50 11.67
N GLY A 163 11.44 -9.47 12.41
CA GLY A 163 12.22 -8.27 12.67
C GLY A 163 11.78 -7.00 11.94
N VAL A 164 10.57 -6.96 11.38
CA VAL A 164 10.00 -5.71 10.85
C VAL A 164 9.55 -4.81 12.00
N ASP A 165 9.94 -3.54 11.94
CA ASP A 165 9.59 -2.53 12.94
C ASP A 165 8.37 -1.71 12.54
N ASN A 166 8.25 -1.36 11.25
CA ASN A 166 7.19 -0.53 10.72
C ASN A 166 6.60 -1.15 9.46
N ILE A 167 5.29 -1.03 9.29
CA ILE A 167 4.57 -1.43 8.08
C ILE A 167 3.77 -0.23 7.59
N ILE A 168 3.95 0.13 6.32
CA ILE A 168 3.24 1.24 5.66
C ILE A 168 2.46 0.67 4.47
N THR A 169 1.19 1.02 4.39
CA THR A 169 0.33 0.66 3.26
C THR A 169 -0.51 1.86 2.83
N PHE A 170 -1.14 1.78 1.65
CA PHE A 170 -2.11 2.79 1.22
C PHE A 170 -3.51 2.24 1.40
N ASP A 171 -4.40 3.05 1.98
CA ASP A 171 -5.83 2.80 2.11
C ASP A 171 -6.16 1.34 2.48
N ALA A 172 -5.70 0.90 3.64
CA ALA A 172 -5.96 -0.45 4.13
C ALA A 172 -7.47 -0.75 4.10
N HIS A 173 -7.86 -1.94 3.61
CA HIS A 173 -9.27 -2.36 3.51
C HIS A 173 -10.01 -2.18 4.85
N ASP A 174 -9.36 -2.52 5.95
CA ASP A 174 -9.80 -2.20 7.31
C ASP A 174 -8.59 -1.77 8.14
N PRO A 175 -8.47 -0.48 8.55
CA PRO A 175 -7.31 0.00 9.31
C PRO A 175 -7.18 -0.64 10.71
N ARG A 176 -8.24 -1.31 11.23
CA ARG A 176 -8.19 -2.01 12.52
C ARG A 176 -7.29 -3.24 12.52
N VAL A 177 -6.78 -3.69 11.35
CA VAL A 177 -5.77 -4.77 11.27
C VAL A 177 -4.52 -4.44 12.09
N GLN A 178 -4.22 -3.16 12.34
CA GLN A 178 -3.14 -2.72 13.23
C GLN A 178 -3.23 -3.31 14.65
N ASN A 179 -4.44 -3.68 15.09
CA ASN A 179 -4.65 -4.31 16.41
C ASN A 179 -3.97 -5.68 16.53
N ALA A 180 -3.58 -6.32 15.42
CA ALA A 180 -2.83 -7.58 15.44
C ALA A 180 -1.38 -7.41 15.93
N ILE A 181 -0.83 -6.18 15.84
CA ILE A 181 0.56 -5.86 16.17
C ILE A 181 0.68 -4.59 17.04
N PRO A 182 0.06 -4.54 18.23
CA PRO A 182 -0.11 -3.30 19.01
C PRO A 182 1.19 -2.66 19.50
N LEU A 183 2.31 -3.38 19.46
CA LEU A 183 3.63 -2.90 19.90
C LEU A 183 4.54 -2.51 18.72
N LYS A 184 4.03 -2.52 17.48
CA LYS A 184 4.76 -2.16 16.26
C LYS A 184 4.01 -1.06 15.51
N SER A 185 4.73 -0.31 14.69
CA SER A 185 4.12 0.75 13.90
C SER A 185 3.41 0.17 12.67
N PHE A 186 2.17 0.60 12.47
CA PHE A 186 1.39 0.34 11.27
C PHE A 186 0.78 1.67 10.80
N GLU A 187 1.04 2.03 9.57
CA GLU A 187 0.53 3.26 8.98
C GLU A 187 -0.25 2.96 7.70
N THR A 188 -1.47 3.49 7.63
CA THR A 188 -2.26 3.50 6.40
C THR A 188 -2.35 4.92 5.87
N VAL A 189 -1.76 5.15 4.69
CA VAL A 189 -1.70 6.45 4.05
C VAL A 189 -2.92 6.62 3.16
N GLN A 190 -3.69 7.69 3.39
CA GLN A 190 -4.85 8.00 2.57
C GLN A 190 -4.43 8.68 1.25
N PRO A 191 -4.77 8.10 0.08
CA PRO A 191 -4.37 8.64 -1.22
C PRO A 191 -5.25 9.80 -1.71
N THR A 192 -6.23 10.23 -0.92
CA THR A 192 -7.27 11.22 -1.28
C THR A 192 -6.71 12.48 -1.93
N TYR A 193 -5.64 13.06 -1.37
CA TYR A 193 -5.03 14.26 -1.97
C TYR A 193 -4.49 14.00 -3.39
N GLN A 194 -3.89 12.85 -3.62
CA GLN A 194 -3.37 12.48 -4.94
C GLN A 194 -4.50 12.22 -5.94
N PHE A 195 -5.60 11.62 -5.49
CA PHE A 195 -6.79 11.44 -6.32
C PHE A 195 -7.42 12.78 -6.71
N ILE A 196 -7.58 13.71 -5.77
CA ILE A 196 -8.07 15.07 -6.05
C ILE A 196 -7.18 15.76 -7.08
N LYS A 197 -5.84 15.72 -6.90
CA LYS A 197 -4.89 16.27 -7.88
C LYS A 197 -5.04 15.62 -9.26
N ALA A 198 -5.20 14.31 -9.29
CA ALA A 198 -5.36 13.57 -10.55
C ALA A 198 -6.68 13.92 -11.26
N LEU A 199 -7.78 14.02 -10.51
CA LEU A 199 -9.08 14.45 -11.04
C LEU A 199 -9.00 15.85 -11.66
N LEU A 200 -8.48 16.82 -10.92
CA LEU A 200 -8.34 18.21 -11.40
C LEU A 200 -7.41 18.34 -12.61
N LYS A 201 -6.43 17.44 -12.74
CA LYS A 201 -5.49 17.46 -13.85
C LYS A 201 -6.02 16.79 -15.12
N ASN A 202 -6.79 15.70 -14.97
CA ASN A 202 -7.09 14.79 -16.08
C ASN A 202 -8.56 14.82 -16.51
N VAL A 203 -9.46 15.37 -15.70
CA VAL A 203 -10.89 15.48 -16.04
C VAL A 203 -11.20 16.94 -16.36
N PRO A 204 -11.43 17.27 -17.66
CA PRO A 204 -11.82 18.62 -18.07
C PRO A 204 -13.12 19.03 -17.39
N ASP A 205 -13.22 20.30 -17.06
CA ASP A 205 -14.45 20.96 -16.56
C ASP A 205 -15.02 20.37 -15.26
N ILE A 206 -14.23 19.59 -14.51
CA ILE A 206 -14.65 19.10 -13.21
C ILE A 206 -14.67 20.23 -12.17
N HIS A 207 -15.79 20.39 -11.49
CA HIS A 207 -15.97 21.40 -10.46
C HIS A 207 -16.27 20.75 -9.11
N MET A 208 -15.31 20.80 -8.18
CA MET A 208 -15.45 20.29 -6.83
C MET A 208 -16.27 21.25 -5.95
N LYS A 209 -17.59 21.28 -6.19
CA LYS A 209 -18.56 22.04 -5.41
C LYS A 209 -19.78 21.19 -5.13
N PRO A 210 -20.51 21.39 -4.00
CA PRO A 210 -21.66 20.57 -3.63
C PRO A 210 -22.79 20.55 -4.68
N GLU A 211 -22.95 21.64 -5.41
CA GLU A 211 -23.93 21.75 -6.49
C GLU A 211 -23.57 20.97 -7.75
N ASN A 212 -22.28 20.70 -7.97
CA ASN A 212 -21.76 20.11 -9.20
C ASN A 212 -21.26 18.69 -9.05
N MET A 213 -20.90 18.26 -7.82
CA MET A 213 -20.27 16.98 -7.60
C MET A 213 -20.81 16.27 -6.36
N MET A 214 -20.79 14.95 -6.41
CA MET A 214 -21.04 14.07 -5.25
C MET A 214 -20.06 12.92 -5.21
N ILE A 215 -19.60 12.56 -4.02
CA ILE A 215 -18.84 11.33 -3.80
C ILE A 215 -19.82 10.20 -3.46
N ILE A 216 -19.63 9.03 -4.07
CA ILE A 216 -20.48 7.87 -3.80
C ILE A 216 -19.66 6.70 -3.29
N SER A 217 -20.09 6.15 -2.18
CA SER A 217 -19.64 4.85 -1.70
C SER A 217 -20.37 3.72 -2.43
N PRO A 218 -19.68 2.75 -3.03
CA PRO A 218 -20.32 1.62 -3.71
C PRO A 218 -21.02 0.64 -2.76
N ASP A 219 -20.68 0.68 -1.47
CA ASP A 219 -21.31 -0.11 -0.41
C ASP A 219 -20.95 0.42 0.99
N GLU A 220 -21.45 -0.28 2.02
CA GLU A 220 -21.20 0.10 3.43
C GLU A 220 -19.71 0.04 3.82
N GLY A 221 -18.93 -0.86 3.22
CA GLY A 221 -17.51 -1.04 3.51
C GLY A 221 -16.66 0.17 3.11
N ALA A 222 -16.99 0.81 1.99
CA ALA A 222 -16.27 1.97 1.47
C ALA A 222 -16.73 3.31 2.06
N MET A 223 -17.79 3.33 2.89
CA MET A 223 -18.40 4.56 3.41
C MET A 223 -17.41 5.47 4.16
N GLY A 224 -16.55 4.90 5.01
CA GLY A 224 -15.58 5.68 5.77
C GLY A 224 -14.61 6.46 4.86
N ARG A 225 -14.16 5.82 3.78
CA ARG A 225 -13.25 6.42 2.79
C ARG A 225 -13.96 7.46 1.93
N ALA A 226 -15.24 7.21 1.56
CA ALA A 226 -16.05 8.17 0.83
C ALA A 226 -16.32 9.44 1.67
N ILE A 227 -16.64 9.28 2.97
CA ILE A 227 -16.82 10.40 3.90
C ILE A 227 -15.54 11.21 4.03
N TYR A 228 -14.40 10.54 4.19
CA TYR A 228 -13.12 11.24 4.29
C TYR A 228 -12.83 12.06 3.02
N PHE A 229 -13.04 11.47 1.84
CA PHE A 229 -12.85 12.17 0.57
C PHE A 229 -13.81 13.35 0.42
N GLY A 230 -15.10 13.15 0.70
CA GLY A 230 -16.12 14.19 0.64
C GLY A 230 -15.82 15.38 1.56
N ASN A 231 -15.36 15.09 2.78
CA ASN A 231 -14.95 16.13 3.74
C ASN A 231 -13.74 16.93 3.23
N VAL A 232 -12.73 16.28 2.64
CA VAL A 232 -11.56 16.95 2.07
C VAL A 232 -11.92 17.77 0.84
N ALA A 233 -12.80 17.27 -0.01
CA ALA A 233 -13.25 17.93 -1.23
C ALA A 233 -14.33 19.01 -0.97
N GLY A 234 -14.99 18.98 0.20
CA GLY A 234 -16.09 19.89 0.55
C GLY A 234 -17.37 19.60 -0.22
N VAL A 235 -17.68 18.33 -0.53
CA VAL A 235 -18.84 17.91 -1.30
C VAL A 235 -19.67 16.83 -0.58
N ASP A 236 -20.93 16.69 -1.00
CA ASP A 236 -21.85 15.71 -0.41
C ASP A 236 -21.42 14.28 -0.69
N VAL A 237 -21.85 13.36 0.19
CA VAL A 237 -21.60 11.92 0.09
C VAL A 237 -22.92 11.13 0.04
N GLY A 238 -23.00 10.20 -0.92
CA GLY A 238 -24.06 9.20 -1.01
C GLY A 238 -23.50 7.79 -0.92
N THR A 239 -24.36 6.80 -0.78
CA THR A 239 -23.97 5.39 -0.74
C THR A 239 -25.00 4.49 -1.39
N PHE A 240 -24.54 3.36 -1.93
CA PHE A 240 -25.42 2.27 -2.30
C PHE A 240 -25.57 1.28 -1.14
N TYR A 241 -26.84 1.02 -0.79
CA TYR A 241 -27.20 -0.01 0.17
C TYR A 241 -27.58 -1.30 -0.56
N LYS A 242 -26.92 -2.40 -0.21
CA LYS A 242 -27.19 -3.73 -0.77
C LYS A 242 -28.26 -4.42 0.08
N ARG A 243 -29.53 -4.30 -0.30
CA ARG A 243 -30.60 -5.03 0.38
C ARG A 243 -30.53 -6.52 0.05
N ARG A 244 -30.40 -7.35 1.08
CA ARG A 244 -30.30 -8.81 0.96
C ARG A 244 -31.61 -9.49 1.34
N ASP A 245 -31.95 -10.58 0.67
CA ASP A 245 -33.04 -11.48 1.08
C ASP A 245 -32.53 -12.44 2.16
N TYR A 246 -32.82 -12.13 3.40
CA TYR A 246 -32.45 -12.98 4.53
C TYR A 246 -33.33 -14.24 4.67
N THR A 247 -34.36 -14.40 3.86
CA THR A 247 -35.24 -15.58 3.84
C THR A 247 -34.67 -16.71 3.00
N LYS A 248 -33.67 -16.42 2.16
CA LYS A 248 -33.06 -17.37 1.23
C LYS A 248 -31.52 -17.41 1.42
N ILE A 249 -30.97 -18.60 1.24
CA ILE A 249 -29.54 -18.81 1.15
C ILE A 249 -29.24 -19.47 -0.19
N VAL A 250 -28.42 -18.83 -1.02
CA VAL A 250 -27.95 -19.32 -2.30
C VAL A 250 -26.42 -19.37 -2.25
N GLU A 251 -25.83 -20.53 -2.46
CA GLU A 251 -24.37 -20.75 -2.38
C GLU A 251 -23.73 -20.21 -1.07
N GLY A 252 -24.44 -20.42 0.05
CA GLY A 252 -23.96 -19.99 1.37
C GLY A 252 -24.08 -18.49 1.66
N ARG A 253 -24.76 -17.72 0.80
CA ARG A 253 -24.95 -16.27 0.96
C ARG A 253 -26.40 -15.88 0.78
N ASN A 254 -26.81 -14.80 1.46
CA ASN A 254 -28.13 -14.19 1.21
C ASN A 254 -28.07 -13.40 -0.12
N PRO A 255 -28.92 -13.70 -1.10
CA PRO A 255 -28.90 -13.00 -2.39
C PRO A 255 -29.25 -11.51 -2.25
N ILE A 256 -28.60 -10.68 -3.06
CA ILE A 256 -28.91 -9.25 -3.16
C ILE A 256 -30.18 -9.12 -4.01
N ILE A 257 -31.20 -8.46 -3.47
CA ILE A 257 -32.50 -8.26 -4.14
C ILE A 257 -32.69 -6.83 -4.67
N ALA A 258 -31.93 -5.87 -4.14
CA ALA A 258 -31.95 -4.50 -4.62
C ALA A 258 -30.67 -3.76 -4.25
N HIS A 259 -30.32 -2.79 -5.07
CA HIS A 259 -29.36 -1.73 -4.75
C HIS A 259 -30.16 -0.44 -4.60
N GLU A 260 -30.20 0.11 -3.39
CA GLU A 260 -30.89 1.36 -3.08
C GLU A 260 -29.85 2.46 -2.89
N PHE A 261 -30.05 3.59 -3.56
CA PHE A 261 -29.19 4.76 -3.36
C PHE A 261 -29.70 5.57 -2.17
N LEU A 262 -28.80 5.87 -1.25
CA LEU A 262 -29.04 6.72 -0.08
C LEU A 262 -28.17 7.97 -0.20
N GLY A 263 -28.78 9.10 -0.46
CA GLY A 263 -28.11 10.38 -0.66
C GLY A 263 -29.03 11.44 -1.25
N ALA A 264 -28.50 12.64 -1.45
CA ALA A 264 -29.18 13.70 -2.16
C ALA A 264 -29.29 13.38 -3.66
N ASP A 265 -30.15 14.11 -4.38
CA ASP A 265 -30.29 13.97 -5.84
C ASP A 265 -28.94 14.19 -6.56
N VAL A 266 -28.63 13.26 -7.46
CA VAL A 266 -27.40 13.27 -8.27
C VAL A 266 -27.61 13.85 -9.67
N SER A 267 -28.85 14.25 -10.00
CA SER A 267 -29.19 14.75 -11.34
C SER A 267 -28.36 15.95 -11.71
N GLY A 268 -27.63 15.85 -12.84
CA GLY A 268 -26.76 16.93 -13.33
C GLY A 268 -25.46 17.13 -12.57
N LYS A 269 -25.10 16.25 -11.63
CA LYS A 269 -23.83 16.27 -10.92
C LYS A 269 -22.82 15.28 -11.49
N ASP A 270 -21.56 15.64 -11.41
CA ASP A 270 -20.46 14.69 -11.57
C ASP A 270 -20.40 13.75 -10.37
N VAL A 271 -20.29 12.46 -10.63
CA VAL A 271 -20.23 11.43 -9.58
C VAL A 271 -18.87 10.78 -9.55
N VAL A 272 -18.23 10.79 -8.38
CA VAL A 272 -16.98 10.07 -8.15
C VAL A 272 -17.22 8.92 -7.18
N VAL A 273 -17.06 7.70 -7.68
CA VAL A 273 -17.19 6.48 -6.86
C VAL A 273 -15.83 6.11 -6.28
N ILE A 274 -15.76 5.95 -4.96
CA ILE A 274 -14.52 5.65 -4.23
C ILE A 274 -14.60 4.28 -3.57
N ASP A 275 -13.61 3.44 -3.88
CA ASP A 275 -13.38 2.16 -3.21
C ASP A 275 -11.87 1.90 -3.06
N ASP A 276 -11.47 0.93 -2.22
CA ASP A 276 -10.07 0.51 -2.07
C ASP A 276 -9.58 -0.37 -3.21
N MET A 277 -10.51 -1.02 -3.90
CA MET A 277 -10.21 -1.92 -5.01
C MET A 277 -11.25 -1.84 -6.13
N ILE A 278 -10.76 -1.93 -7.36
CA ILE A 278 -11.62 -2.21 -8.53
C ILE A 278 -11.48 -3.70 -8.82
N PRO A 279 -12.49 -4.53 -8.48
CA PRO A 279 -12.44 -5.94 -8.79
C PRO A 279 -12.43 -6.15 -10.31
N PRO A 280 -11.76 -7.20 -10.82
CA PRO A 280 -11.85 -7.52 -12.23
C PRO A 280 -13.32 -7.76 -12.61
N VAL A 281 -13.76 -7.11 -13.69
CA VAL A 281 -15.09 -7.34 -14.25
C VAL A 281 -15.13 -8.81 -14.66
N LYS A 282 -16.06 -9.57 -14.11
CA LYS A 282 -16.31 -10.92 -14.61
C LYS A 282 -16.84 -10.76 -16.05
N ALA A 283 -16.06 -11.26 -17.00
CA ALA A 283 -16.48 -11.36 -18.39
C ALA A 283 -17.68 -12.28 -18.54
#